data_c25061a81439094a371d7cd8870fa911
#
_entry.id   c25061a81439094a371d7cd8870fa911
#
_cell.length_a   1.000
_cell.length_b   1.000
_cell.length_c   1.000
_cell.angle_alpha   90.00
_cell.angle_beta   90.00
_cell.angle_gamma   90.00
#
_symmetry.space_group_name_H-M   'P 1'
#
loop_
_entity.id
_entity.type
_entity.pdbx_description
1 polymer ?
#
loop_
_entity_poly.entity_id
_entity_poly.type
_entity_poly.pdbx_seq_one_letter_code
_entity_poly.pdbx_strand_id
1 'polypeptide(L)'
;KNMNLNYLLALILLFSKPSFSQIVSEINPPQFIKTITFKSSSAQSELPVLKLGESLSLEFDVLNGDEADFYYVIDHFNYDWTPSNLIKSRYLEGFDDQRIVNYENSFNAYQLYSHYNLKIPNKQTRILVSGNYMIKIFDDFGELMFSRKFMVYEDLTTVGVSLRRSRNVKYIHQKQSVDITIASRN
;
A
#
# COMPACT_ATOMS: atom_id res chain seq x y z
N LYS A 1 -23.92 -47.83 -18.69
CA LYS A 1 -24.92 -47.04 -17.93
C LYS A 1 -24.58 -45.62 -18.18
N ASN A 2 -25.27 -44.99 -19.18
CA ASN A 2 -24.97 -43.62 -19.65
C ASN A 2 -25.45 -42.64 -18.59
N MET A 3 -24.54 -41.85 -18.03
CA MET A 3 -24.84 -40.75 -17.14
C MET A 3 -25.58 -39.66 -17.96
N ASN A 4 -26.80 -39.30 -17.55
CA ASN A 4 -27.58 -38.32 -18.26
C ASN A 4 -26.85 -36.96 -18.32
N LEU A 5 -26.76 -36.37 -19.49
CA LEU A 5 -26.11 -35.06 -19.77
C LEU A 5 -26.56 -33.97 -18.78
N ASN A 6 -27.80 -34.03 -18.30
CA ASN A 6 -28.36 -33.10 -17.35
C ASN A 6 -27.71 -33.21 -15.95
N TYR A 7 -27.32 -34.40 -15.50
CA TYR A 7 -26.57 -34.59 -14.24
C TYR A 7 -25.14 -34.10 -14.35
N LEU A 8 -24.50 -34.24 -15.53
CA LEU A 8 -23.17 -33.72 -15.77
C LEU A 8 -23.17 -32.17 -15.77
N LEU A 9 -24.18 -31.55 -16.38
CA LEU A 9 -24.35 -30.10 -16.39
C LEU A 9 -24.63 -29.55 -14.97
N ALA A 10 -25.48 -30.21 -14.20
CA ALA A 10 -25.74 -29.85 -12.80
C ALA A 10 -24.50 -29.98 -11.94
N LEU A 11 -23.65 -30.99 -12.16
CA LEU A 11 -22.40 -31.17 -11.44
C LEU A 11 -21.40 -30.04 -11.75
N ILE A 12 -21.29 -29.61 -12.99
CA ILE A 12 -20.40 -28.50 -13.42
C ILE A 12 -20.84 -27.18 -12.78
N LEU A 13 -22.15 -26.92 -12.69
CA LEU A 13 -22.70 -25.72 -12.03
C LEU A 13 -22.45 -25.69 -10.52
N LEU A 14 -22.36 -26.83 -9.85
CA LEU A 14 -22.06 -26.95 -8.41
C LEU A 14 -20.59 -26.63 -8.07
N PHE A 15 -19.67 -26.73 -9.05
CA PHE A 15 -18.26 -26.44 -8.88
C PHE A 15 -17.84 -25.02 -9.34
N SER A 16 -18.73 -24.26 -9.94
CA SER A 16 -18.47 -22.85 -10.28
C SER A 16 -18.51 -21.99 -9.00
N LYS A 17 -17.39 -21.93 -8.30
CA LYS A 17 -17.22 -20.93 -7.23
C LYS A 17 -17.10 -19.56 -7.89
N PRO A 18 -17.93 -18.56 -7.52
CA PRO A 18 -17.70 -17.20 -7.98
C PRO A 18 -16.37 -16.73 -7.37
N SER A 19 -15.38 -16.47 -8.21
CA SER A 19 -14.14 -15.79 -7.82
C SER A 19 -14.50 -14.33 -7.57
N PHE A 20 -14.85 -13.98 -6.34
CA PHE A 20 -14.89 -12.59 -5.92
C PHE A 20 -13.43 -12.12 -5.80
N SER A 21 -13.04 -11.16 -6.61
CA SER A 21 -11.81 -10.42 -6.41
C SER A 21 -11.95 -9.67 -5.09
N GLN A 22 -11.24 -10.12 -4.06
CA GLN A 22 -11.29 -9.50 -2.74
C GLN A 22 -10.38 -8.27 -2.74
N ILE A 23 -10.94 -7.12 -2.36
CA ILE A 23 -10.17 -5.92 -2.04
C ILE A 23 -9.26 -6.26 -0.85
N VAL A 24 -7.97 -6.14 -1.04
CA VAL A 24 -7.00 -6.41 0.02
C VAL A 24 -6.99 -5.27 1.02
N SER A 25 -7.22 -5.56 2.30
CA SER A 25 -7.16 -4.61 3.40
C SER A 25 -5.78 -4.60 4.06
N GLU A 26 -5.45 -3.52 4.74
CA GLU A 26 -4.27 -3.46 5.60
C GLU A 26 -4.41 -4.39 6.80
N ILE A 27 -3.28 -4.96 7.22
CA ILE A 27 -3.18 -5.77 8.43
C ILE A 27 -2.60 -4.91 9.54
N ASN A 28 -3.29 -4.92 10.69
CA ASN A 28 -2.84 -4.20 11.87
C ASN A 28 -1.69 -4.94 12.55
N PRO A 29 -0.75 -4.20 13.17
CA PRO A 29 0.38 -4.79 13.85
C PRO A 29 -0.04 -5.50 15.14
N PRO A 30 0.76 -6.49 15.60
CA PRO A 30 0.62 -7.06 16.93
C PRO A 30 0.93 -6.01 18.02
N GLN A 31 0.55 -6.31 19.26
CA GLN A 31 0.63 -5.34 20.37
C GLN A 31 2.03 -4.83 20.69
N PHE A 32 3.06 -5.59 20.38
CA PHE A 32 4.46 -5.22 20.62
C PHE A 32 5.07 -4.33 19.53
N ILE A 33 4.41 -4.15 18.38
CA ILE A 33 4.82 -3.19 17.33
C ILE A 33 4.00 -1.91 17.49
N LYS A 34 4.68 -0.78 17.62
CA LYS A 34 4.07 0.53 17.88
C LYS A 34 4.65 1.61 16.95
N THR A 35 4.10 2.80 17.07
CA THR A 35 4.61 4.04 16.47
C THR A 35 4.87 3.90 14.95
N ILE A 36 3.99 3.16 14.25
CA ILE A 36 4.16 3.00 12.80
C ILE A 36 3.91 4.34 12.12
N THR A 37 4.96 4.92 11.56
CA THR A 37 4.89 6.11 10.71
C THR A 37 5.27 5.75 9.29
N PHE A 38 4.48 6.25 8.33
CA PHE A 38 4.66 5.95 6.91
C PHE A 38 4.49 7.25 6.12
N LYS A 39 5.61 7.86 5.71
CA LYS A 39 5.65 9.22 5.17
C LYS A 39 6.44 9.28 3.86
N SER A 40 5.97 10.13 2.93
CA SER A 40 6.78 10.57 1.81
C SER A 40 7.76 11.65 2.26
N SER A 41 8.97 11.66 1.71
CA SER A 41 10.00 12.66 2.04
C SER A 41 9.66 14.07 1.61
N SER A 42 8.77 14.24 0.64
CA SER A 42 8.40 15.53 0.05
C SER A 42 7.04 16.06 0.49
N ALA A 43 6.20 15.21 1.10
CA ALA A 43 4.84 15.59 1.42
C ALA A 43 4.76 16.35 2.75
N GLN A 44 4.18 17.54 2.72
CA GLN A 44 3.62 18.20 3.90
C GLN A 44 2.38 17.46 4.45
N SER A 45 2.01 16.36 3.82
CA SER A 45 0.85 15.52 4.11
C SER A 45 1.29 14.21 4.74
N GLU A 46 0.58 13.79 5.78
CA GLU A 46 0.75 12.46 6.41
C GLU A 46 0.19 11.32 5.54
N LEU A 47 -0.34 11.63 4.36
CA LEU A 47 -0.84 10.61 3.45
C LEU A 47 0.33 9.91 2.74
N PRO A 48 0.30 8.58 2.64
CA PRO A 48 1.34 7.80 1.97
C PRO A 48 1.17 7.86 0.45
N VAL A 49 1.27 9.07 -0.10
CA VAL A 49 1.20 9.36 -1.54
C VAL A 49 2.49 10.05 -1.94
N LEU A 50 3.20 9.49 -2.91
CA LEU A 50 4.49 10.01 -3.35
C LEU A 50 4.56 10.08 -4.88
N LYS A 51 5.36 11.00 -5.37
CA LYS A 51 5.69 11.07 -6.79
C LYS A 51 6.70 9.97 -7.13
N LEU A 52 6.60 9.40 -8.33
CA LEU A 52 7.57 8.43 -8.80
C LEU A 52 9.00 8.99 -8.76
N GLY A 53 9.89 8.26 -8.09
CA GLY A 53 11.27 8.70 -7.84
C GLY A 53 11.50 9.42 -6.51
N GLU A 54 10.45 9.80 -5.78
CA GLU A 54 10.56 10.29 -4.41
C GLU A 54 10.81 9.16 -3.41
N SER A 55 11.28 9.52 -2.23
CA SER A 55 11.54 8.52 -1.20
C SER A 55 10.39 8.41 -0.18
N LEU A 56 10.12 7.18 0.22
CA LEU A 56 9.17 6.78 1.24
C LEU A 56 9.94 6.29 2.45
N SER A 57 9.54 6.71 3.66
CA SER A 57 10.09 6.22 4.92
C SER A 57 9.00 5.49 5.70
N LEU A 58 9.28 4.26 6.10
CA LEU A 58 8.49 3.49 7.05
C LEU A 58 9.31 3.33 8.33
N GLU A 59 8.75 3.76 9.44
CA GLU A 59 9.37 3.66 10.76
C GLU A 59 8.42 2.94 11.70
N PHE A 60 8.96 2.13 12.61
CA PHE A 60 8.18 1.47 13.66
C PHE A 60 9.06 1.06 14.84
N ASP A 61 8.44 0.95 16.01
CA ASP A 61 9.08 0.53 17.25
C ASP A 61 8.64 -0.88 17.64
N VAL A 62 9.59 -1.69 18.09
CA VAL A 62 9.36 -3.04 18.61
C VAL A 62 9.67 -3.07 20.10
N LEU A 63 8.67 -3.34 20.94
CA LEU A 63 8.74 -3.19 22.40
C LEU A 63 9.27 -4.43 23.14
N ASN A 64 9.73 -5.46 22.45
CA ASN A 64 10.19 -6.70 23.09
C ASN A 64 11.58 -6.58 23.75
N GLY A 65 12.31 -5.49 23.47
CA GLY A 65 13.66 -5.27 23.99
C GLY A 65 14.75 -6.14 23.37
N ASP A 66 14.39 -7.08 22.51
CA ASP A 66 15.29 -7.93 21.77
C ASP A 66 15.32 -7.50 20.28
N GLU A 67 16.49 -7.63 19.66
CA GLU A 67 16.63 -7.43 18.22
C GLU A 67 15.92 -8.57 17.49
N ALA A 68 15.06 -8.22 16.52
CA ALA A 68 14.39 -9.16 15.65
C ALA A 68 14.65 -8.81 14.20
N ASP A 69 14.71 -9.81 13.34
CA ASP A 69 14.85 -9.62 11.91
C ASP A 69 13.48 -9.41 11.29
N PHE A 70 13.33 -8.30 10.57
CA PHE A 70 12.14 -8.01 9.78
C PHE A 70 12.48 -7.93 8.30
N TYR A 71 11.56 -8.44 7.50
CA TYR A 71 11.67 -8.49 6.05
C TYR A 71 10.50 -7.72 5.43
N TYR A 72 10.71 -7.08 4.29
CA TYR A 72 9.65 -6.37 3.60
C TYR A 72 9.45 -6.88 2.18
N VAL A 73 8.18 -6.94 1.78
CA VAL A 73 7.73 -7.27 0.43
C VAL A 73 6.84 -6.14 -0.06
N ILE A 74 6.99 -5.76 -1.33
CA ILE A 74 6.16 -4.72 -1.97
C ILE A 74 5.39 -5.35 -3.10
N ASP A 75 4.06 -5.23 -3.04
CA ASP A 75 3.15 -5.70 -4.08
C ASP A 75 2.43 -4.54 -4.74
N HIS A 76 2.19 -4.68 -6.05
CA HIS A 76 1.45 -3.73 -6.87
C HIS A 76 -0.01 -4.15 -7.01
N PHE A 77 -0.92 -3.17 -6.95
CA PHE A 77 -2.37 -3.35 -7.02
C PHE A 77 -2.98 -2.50 -8.14
N ASN A 78 -4.13 -2.93 -8.62
CA ASN A 78 -4.97 -2.16 -9.52
C ASN A 78 -5.60 -0.96 -8.78
N TYR A 79 -6.28 -0.07 -9.52
CA TYR A 79 -6.95 1.12 -8.98
C TYR A 79 -7.99 0.79 -7.90
N ASP A 80 -8.58 -0.39 -7.93
CA ASP A 80 -9.60 -0.90 -7.01
C ASP A 80 -9.04 -1.74 -5.85
N TRP A 81 -7.71 -1.75 -5.68
CA TRP A 81 -6.99 -2.54 -4.68
C TRP A 81 -7.12 -4.06 -4.85
N THR A 82 -7.43 -4.52 -6.04
CA THR A 82 -7.25 -5.93 -6.39
C THR A 82 -5.80 -6.18 -6.81
N PRO A 83 -5.24 -7.37 -6.57
CA PRO A 83 -3.87 -7.70 -7.00
C PRO A 83 -3.71 -7.46 -8.50
N SER A 84 -2.62 -6.83 -8.91
CA SER A 84 -2.35 -6.59 -10.31
C SER A 84 -1.75 -7.84 -10.99
N ASN A 85 -1.94 -7.94 -12.30
CA ASN A 85 -1.33 -8.99 -13.11
C ASN A 85 0.10 -8.66 -13.57
N LEU A 86 0.66 -7.52 -13.11
CA LEU A 86 2.03 -7.16 -13.45
C LEU A 86 3.01 -8.09 -12.76
N ILE A 87 3.96 -8.62 -13.53
CA ILE A 87 5.08 -9.37 -12.96
C ILE A 87 5.99 -8.41 -12.19
N LYS A 88 6.57 -8.87 -11.08
CA LYS A 88 7.31 -8.05 -10.11
C LYS A 88 8.39 -7.18 -10.75
N SER A 89 9.18 -7.71 -11.66
CA SER A 89 10.22 -6.98 -12.39
C SER A 89 9.73 -5.81 -13.26
N ARG A 90 8.42 -5.68 -13.49
CA ARG A 90 7.84 -4.55 -14.22
C ARG A 90 7.54 -3.34 -13.34
N TYR A 91 7.32 -3.55 -12.06
CA TYR A 91 6.98 -2.46 -11.14
C TYR A 91 8.03 -2.25 -10.03
N LEU A 92 8.91 -3.23 -9.81
CA LEU A 92 9.95 -3.18 -8.79
C LEU A 92 11.29 -3.58 -9.40
N GLU A 93 12.31 -2.74 -9.23
CA GLU A 93 13.70 -3.09 -9.49
C GLU A 93 14.35 -3.55 -8.19
N GLY A 94 15.12 -4.65 -8.27
CA GLY A 94 15.82 -5.25 -7.16
C GLY A 94 15.26 -6.59 -6.75
N PHE A 95 15.49 -6.94 -5.49
CA PHE A 95 15.13 -8.25 -4.95
C PHE A 95 13.87 -8.14 -4.09
N ASP A 96 13.18 -9.25 -4.00
CA ASP A 96 12.05 -9.45 -3.11
C ASP A 96 12.51 -9.93 -1.73
N ASP A 97 11.68 -9.76 -0.72
CA ASP A 97 11.91 -10.30 0.62
C ASP A 97 13.25 -9.82 1.25
N GLN A 98 13.41 -8.49 1.32
CA GLN A 98 14.63 -7.88 1.80
C GLN A 98 14.55 -7.58 3.30
N ARG A 99 15.65 -7.90 4.02
CA ARG A 99 15.79 -7.59 5.44
C ARG A 99 15.90 -6.08 5.68
N ILE A 100 15.23 -5.59 6.71
CA ILE A 100 15.38 -4.23 7.22
C ILE A 100 16.64 -4.18 8.10
N VAL A 101 17.68 -3.50 7.60
CA VAL A 101 19.00 -3.48 8.25
C VAL A 101 19.24 -2.24 9.11
N ASN A 102 18.40 -1.20 8.95
CA ASN A 102 18.58 0.04 9.73
C ASN A 102 17.64 -0.02 10.94
N TYR A 103 18.23 -0.19 12.11
CA TYR A 103 17.52 -0.10 13.38
C TYR A 103 18.46 0.44 14.47
N GLU A 104 17.86 1.01 15.50
CA GLU A 104 18.53 1.55 16.67
C GLU A 104 17.86 1.03 17.93
N ASN A 105 18.65 0.57 18.89
CA ASN A 105 18.16 0.10 20.17
C ASN A 105 18.07 1.25 21.16
N SER A 106 16.97 1.31 21.93
CA SER A 106 16.84 2.26 23.02
C SER A 106 17.88 1.99 24.10
N PHE A 107 18.46 3.05 24.65
CA PHE A 107 19.40 2.97 25.75
C PHE A 107 18.80 3.63 27.00
N ASN A 108 18.88 2.93 28.14
CA ASN A 108 18.43 3.42 29.43
C ASN A 108 16.96 3.90 29.48
N ALA A 109 16.10 3.28 28.66
CA ALA A 109 14.67 3.55 28.62
C ALA A 109 13.93 2.67 29.63
N TYR A 110 12.85 3.19 30.21
CA TYR A 110 11.99 2.43 31.14
C TYR A 110 11.37 1.20 30.44
N GLN A 111 10.95 1.36 29.18
CA GLN A 111 10.57 0.28 28.30
C GLN A 111 11.61 0.19 27.19
N LEU A 112 12.31 -0.92 27.11
CA LEU A 112 13.25 -1.18 26.02
C LEU A 112 12.51 -1.37 24.70
N TYR A 113 13.01 -0.77 23.64
CA TYR A 113 12.48 -0.91 22.29
C TYR A 113 13.60 -0.84 21.26
N SER A 114 13.35 -1.39 20.10
CA SER A 114 14.17 -1.25 18.92
C SER A 114 13.39 -0.45 17.87
N HIS A 115 13.98 0.64 17.37
CA HIS A 115 13.41 1.52 16.36
C HIS A 115 13.92 1.10 14.98
N TYR A 116 13.03 0.68 14.10
CA TYR A 116 13.33 0.28 12.74
C TYR A 116 13.00 1.39 11.75
N ASN A 117 13.89 1.59 10.78
CA ASN A 117 13.73 2.56 9.70
C ASN A 117 13.97 1.91 8.34
N LEU A 118 12.96 1.94 7.48
CA LEU A 118 13.05 1.48 6.09
C LEU A 118 12.79 2.65 5.14
N LYS A 119 13.78 2.98 4.32
CA LYS A 119 13.67 3.98 3.28
C LYS A 119 13.65 3.32 1.90
N ILE A 120 12.73 3.74 1.04
CA ILE A 120 12.58 3.31 -0.35
C ILE A 120 12.57 4.57 -1.25
N PRO A 121 13.35 4.65 -2.33
CA PRO A 121 14.30 3.64 -2.81
C PRO A 121 15.52 3.45 -1.91
N ASN A 122 16.08 2.25 -1.93
CA ASN A 122 17.34 1.90 -1.32
C ASN A 122 18.22 1.12 -2.31
N LYS A 123 19.32 0.53 -1.84
CA LYS A 123 20.26 -0.22 -2.72
C LYS A 123 19.65 -1.50 -3.31
N GLN A 124 18.65 -2.07 -2.63
CA GLN A 124 18.04 -3.34 -3.01
C GLN A 124 16.70 -3.16 -3.74
N THR A 125 16.02 -2.02 -3.57
CA THR A 125 14.63 -1.88 -4.01
C THR A 125 14.34 -0.48 -4.52
N ARG A 126 13.75 -0.41 -5.74
CA ARG A 126 13.27 0.82 -6.36
C ARG A 126 11.94 0.57 -7.09
N ILE A 127 10.98 1.47 -6.91
CA ILE A 127 9.69 1.44 -7.61
C ILE A 127 9.88 2.02 -9.02
N LEU A 128 9.34 1.34 -10.03
CA LEU A 128 9.52 1.68 -11.44
C LEU A 128 8.32 2.34 -12.11
N VAL A 129 7.12 2.10 -11.60
CA VAL A 129 5.87 2.59 -12.22
C VAL A 129 4.95 3.21 -11.17
N SER A 130 4.05 4.08 -11.62
CA SER A 130 2.97 4.61 -10.79
C SER A 130 1.89 3.54 -10.56
N GLY A 131 1.15 3.67 -9.46
CA GLY A 131 0.06 2.77 -9.12
C GLY A 131 -0.21 2.68 -7.62
N ASN A 132 -1.06 1.75 -7.24
CA ASN A 132 -1.34 1.42 -5.86
C ASN A 132 -0.38 0.31 -5.40
N TYR A 133 0.14 0.47 -4.21
CA TYR A 133 1.12 -0.44 -3.62
C TYR A 133 0.76 -0.81 -2.20
N MET A 134 1.21 -1.98 -1.78
CA MET A 134 1.17 -2.40 -0.39
C MET A 134 2.54 -2.91 0.03
N ILE A 135 3.08 -2.34 1.11
CA ILE A 135 4.23 -2.89 1.78
C ILE A 135 3.76 -3.82 2.89
N LYS A 136 4.38 -4.99 2.96
CA LYS A 136 4.12 -6.03 3.95
C LYS A 136 5.39 -6.28 4.73
N ILE A 137 5.28 -6.32 6.04
CA ILE A 137 6.40 -6.60 6.94
C ILE A 137 6.20 -7.96 7.58
N PHE A 138 7.21 -8.80 7.44
CA PHE A 138 7.27 -10.17 7.94
C PHE A 138 8.36 -10.27 9.01
N ASP A 139 8.22 -11.21 9.93
CA ASP A 139 9.29 -11.61 10.84
C ASP A 139 10.22 -12.66 10.21
N ASP A 140 11.19 -13.14 10.96
CA ASP A 140 12.16 -14.18 10.56
C ASP A 140 11.53 -15.57 10.39
N PHE A 141 10.32 -15.79 10.91
CA PHE A 141 9.54 -17.02 10.70
C PHE A 141 8.65 -16.96 9.46
N GLY A 142 8.59 -15.81 8.77
CA GLY A 142 7.73 -15.55 7.62
C GLY A 142 6.28 -15.24 7.99
N GLU A 143 6.01 -14.88 9.27
CA GLU A 143 4.69 -14.43 9.68
C GLU A 143 4.48 -12.96 9.32
N LEU A 144 3.32 -12.64 8.77
CA LEU A 144 2.96 -11.28 8.39
C LEU A 144 2.61 -10.45 9.63
N MET A 145 3.49 -9.51 9.99
CA MET A 145 3.33 -8.64 11.15
C MET A 145 2.34 -7.52 10.90
N PHE A 146 2.50 -6.79 9.80
CA PHE A 146 1.56 -5.75 9.39
C PHE A 146 1.73 -5.38 7.93
N SER A 147 0.78 -4.63 7.39
CA SER A 147 0.88 -4.08 6.04
C SER A 147 0.36 -2.64 5.98
N ARG A 148 0.88 -1.85 5.03
CA ARG A 148 0.47 -0.47 4.78
C ARG A 148 0.31 -0.22 3.29
N LYS A 149 -0.77 0.46 2.94
CA LYS A 149 -1.07 0.92 1.58
C LYS A 149 -0.37 2.24 1.30
N PHE A 150 0.11 2.40 0.07
CA PHE A 150 0.61 3.68 -0.42
C PHE A 150 0.34 3.82 -1.91
N MET A 151 0.41 5.03 -2.42
CA MET A 151 0.18 5.33 -3.82
C MET A 151 1.39 6.05 -4.40
N VAL A 152 1.74 5.65 -5.63
CA VAL A 152 2.80 6.32 -6.41
C VAL A 152 2.17 6.95 -7.63
N TYR A 153 2.38 8.24 -7.86
CA TYR A 153 1.85 8.94 -9.00
C TYR A 153 2.94 9.53 -9.90
N GLU A 154 2.58 9.77 -11.13
CA GLU A 154 3.39 10.52 -12.09
C GLU A 154 2.73 11.86 -12.41
N ASP A 155 3.54 12.90 -12.53
CA ASP A 155 3.07 14.27 -12.81
C ASP A 155 2.87 14.47 -14.32
N LEU A 156 1.95 13.71 -14.90
CA LEU A 156 1.65 13.74 -16.34
C LEU A 156 0.55 14.74 -16.68
N THR A 157 -0.20 15.23 -15.69
CA THR A 157 -1.34 16.11 -15.88
C THR A 157 -1.34 17.26 -14.87
N THR A 158 -1.85 18.39 -15.29
CA THR A 158 -2.12 19.51 -14.36
C THR A 158 -3.57 19.44 -13.92
N VAL A 159 -3.80 19.43 -12.62
CA VAL A 159 -5.15 19.43 -12.03
C VAL A 159 -5.39 20.78 -11.37
N GLY A 160 -6.36 21.52 -11.89
CA GLY A 160 -6.86 22.77 -11.29
C GLY A 160 -8.15 22.50 -10.51
N VAL A 161 -8.28 23.08 -9.33
CA VAL A 161 -9.49 22.99 -8.51
C VAL A 161 -9.98 24.38 -8.20
N SER A 162 -11.27 24.65 -8.44
CA SER A 162 -11.92 25.90 -8.03
C SER A 162 -13.21 25.63 -7.27
N LEU A 163 -13.39 26.37 -6.18
CA LEU A 163 -14.59 26.31 -5.34
C LEU A 163 -15.50 27.47 -5.71
N ARG A 164 -16.77 27.16 -5.95
CA ARG A 164 -17.82 28.14 -6.27
C ARG A 164 -19.06 27.91 -5.44
N ARG A 165 -19.93 28.91 -5.37
CA ARG A 165 -21.28 28.72 -4.83
C ARG A 165 -22.04 27.71 -5.68
N SER A 166 -22.93 26.95 -5.04
CA SER A 166 -23.79 26.00 -5.75
C SER A 166 -24.54 26.71 -6.89
N ARG A 167 -24.56 26.10 -8.08
CA ARG A 167 -25.36 26.57 -9.21
C ARG A 167 -26.85 26.29 -9.02
N ASN A 168 -27.20 25.40 -8.10
CA ASN A 168 -28.59 25.13 -7.76
C ASN A 168 -29.08 26.15 -6.74
N VAL A 169 -30.05 26.97 -7.14
CA VAL A 169 -30.62 28.07 -6.33
C VAL A 169 -31.10 27.57 -4.96
N LYS A 170 -31.67 26.36 -4.89
CA LYS A 170 -32.12 25.75 -3.63
C LYS A 170 -30.98 25.58 -2.59
N TYR A 171 -29.74 25.41 -3.05
CA TYR A 171 -28.60 25.10 -2.19
C TYR A 171 -27.51 26.17 -2.20
N ILE A 172 -27.76 27.34 -2.81
CA ILE A 172 -26.75 28.38 -3.03
C ILE A 172 -26.11 28.91 -1.73
N HIS A 173 -26.83 28.83 -0.60
CA HIS A 173 -26.34 29.26 0.73
C HIS A 173 -25.87 28.11 1.61
N GLN A 174 -26.05 26.84 1.18
CA GLN A 174 -25.78 25.66 2.01
C GLN A 174 -24.73 24.73 1.41
N LYS A 175 -24.50 24.80 0.09
CA LYS A 175 -23.59 23.91 -0.63
C LYS A 175 -22.63 24.68 -1.51
N GLN A 176 -21.49 24.09 -1.76
CA GLN A 176 -20.48 24.55 -2.70
C GLN A 176 -20.41 23.57 -3.89
N SER A 177 -20.01 24.08 -5.03
CA SER A 177 -19.64 23.29 -6.20
C SER A 177 -18.11 23.28 -6.31
N VAL A 178 -17.55 22.12 -6.59
CA VAL A 178 -16.12 21.94 -6.88
C VAL A 178 -15.99 21.73 -8.38
N ASP A 179 -15.32 22.63 -9.06
CA ASP A 179 -14.99 22.47 -10.48
C ASP A 179 -13.54 21.94 -10.57
N ILE A 180 -13.36 20.80 -11.23
CA ILE A 180 -12.06 20.17 -11.45
C ILE A 180 -11.70 20.28 -12.93
N THR A 181 -10.57 20.91 -13.22
CA THR A 181 -10.02 21.02 -14.57
C THR A 181 -8.79 20.13 -14.68
N ILE A 182 -8.75 19.27 -15.68
CA ILE A 182 -7.61 18.37 -15.94
C ILE A 182 -7.05 18.76 -17.32
N ALA A 183 -5.77 19.11 -17.37
CA ALA A 183 -5.02 19.38 -18.59
C ALA A 183 -3.89 18.37 -18.74
N SER A 184 -3.93 17.54 -19.80
CA SER A 184 -2.84 16.63 -20.14
C SER A 184 -1.71 17.39 -20.83
N ARG A 185 -0.48 17.10 -20.45
CA ARG A 185 0.71 17.51 -21.20
C ARG A 185 0.94 16.45 -22.27
N ASN A 186 0.39 16.67 -23.45
CA ASN A 186 0.78 15.90 -24.64
C ASN A 186 2.02 16.53 -25.28
#